data_a072268047a4d771d3ddf0aa7a45f5d2
#
_entry.id   a072268047a4d771d3ddf0aa7a45f5d2
#
_cell.length_a   1.000
_cell.length_b   1.000
_cell.length_c   1.000
_cell.angle_alpha   90.00
_cell.angle_beta   90.00
_cell.angle_gamma   90.00
#
_symmetry.space_group_name_H-M   'P 1'
#
loop_
_entity.id
_entity.type
_entity.pdbx_description
1 polymer ?
#
loop_
_entity_poly.entity_id
_entity_poly.type
_entity_poly.pdbx_seq_one_letter_code
_entity_poly.pdbx_strand_id
1 'polypeptide(L)'
;MAGGNSPRDKMIQVMYLVLIAMLALNIDTAVLEKFVLINQSFEVTNEEKEVDNDKKIDAIRAAVDDSGNRAEDVAVLDKATKLREEARALMAYMTNFKDSITNMTGGRDENGKYQGYKDVDAVSRFMVKLGNGDSLQNRLNKYTALVREATEDTSIVDLARNANQIPIYKDNDAFNHLPFKELNFGYNTPMVGGLASLSQLQNDLINLEIKALDYLAASVGAADLKFDVVSLTTLPEQKIVAAGAKYSAQMFLSAGSSAIVPIMTANGDTLEVENGRGFYEFTTTPGSYDR
;
A
#
# COMPACT_ATOMS: atom_id res chain seq x y z
N MET A 1 28.01 -55.23 -33.23
CA MET A 1 28.06 -55.57 -31.80
C MET A 1 26.68 -55.25 -31.22
N ALA A 2 25.80 -56.23 -31.15
CA ALA A 2 24.49 -56.11 -30.53
C ALA A 2 24.66 -56.36 -29.02
N GLY A 3 24.86 -55.32 -28.25
CA GLY A 3 24.84 -55.40 -26.80
C GLY A 3 23.46 -55.75 -26.32
N GLY A 4 23.28 -56.97 -25.85
CA GLY A 4 22.01 -57.62 -25.60
C GLY A 4 21.22 -56.89 -24.54
N ASN A 5 20.00 -56.61 -24.86
CA ASN A 5 18.89 -56.30 -23.93
C ASN A 5 18.57 -57.57 -23.13
N SER A 6 19.48 -57.98 -22.23
CA SER A 6 19.15 -59.08 -21.36
C SER A 6 18.04 -58.64 -20.40
N PRO A 7 17.14 -59.54 -19.96
CA PRO A 7 16.12 -59.20 -18.97
C PRO A 7 16.70 -58.51 -17.74
N ARG A 8 17.92 -58.84 -17.36
CA ARG A 8 18.65 -58.21 -16.26
C ARG A 8 19.02 -56.74 -16.54
N ASP A 9 19.49 -56.42 -17.76
CA ASP A 9 19.84 -55.06 -18.15
C ASP A 9 18.59 -54.15 -18.21
N LYS A 10 17.46 -54.70 -18.67
CA LYS A 10 16.16 -54.00 -18.64
C LYS A 10 15.70 -53.70 -17.21
N MET A 11 15.86 -54.67 -16.28
CA MET A 11 15.51 -54.44 -14.87
C MET A 11 16.41 -53.37 -14.23
N ILE A 12 17.69 -53.39 -14.55
CA ILE A 12 18.65 -52.37 -14.03
C ILE A 12 18.27 -50.99 -14.63
N GLN A 13 17.96 -50.86 -15.91
CA GLN A 13 17.52 -49.61 -16.54
C GLN A 13 16.23 -49.06 -15.92
N VAL A 14 15.22 -49.93 -15.72
CA VAL A 14 13.97 -49.52 -15.05
C VAL A 14 14.22 -49.08 -13.62
N MET A 15 15.10 -49.77 -12.87
CA MET A 15 15.44 -49.42 -11.49
C MET A 15 16.17 -48.07 -11.44
N TYR A 16 17.10 -47.79 -12.39
CA TYR A 16 17.74 -46.48 -12.54
C TYR A 16 16.74 -45.39 -12.90
N LEU A 17 15.81 -45.66 -13.81
CA LEU A 17 14.77 -44.72 -14.21
C LEU A 17 13.86 -44.36 -13.05
N VAL A 18 13.43 -45.35 -12.25
CA VAL A 18 12.65 -45.13 -11.04
C VAL A 18 13.46 -44.35 -9.98
N LEU A 19 14.73 -44.68 -9.80
CA LEU A 19 15.59 -43.95 -8.86
C LEU A 19 15.79 -42.49 -9.28
N ILE A 20 16.04 -42.22 -10.56
CA ILE A 20 16.16 -40.85 -11.10
C ILE A 20 14.82 -40.09 -10.97
N ALA A 21 13.70 -40.76 -11.26
CA ALA A 21 12.38 -40.16 -11.08
C ALA A 21 12.10 -39.81 -9.61
N MET A 22 12.44 -40.70 -8.66
CA MET A 22 12.32 -40.42 -7.24
C MET A 22 13.23 -39.26 -6.77
N LEU A 23 14.47 -39.18 -7.29
CA LEU A 23 15.39 -38.07 -7.01
C LEU A 23 14.87 -36.75 -7.59
N ALA A 24 14.33 -36.77 -8.81
CA ALA A 24 13.76 -35.60 -9.48
C ALA A 24 12.49 -35.08 -8.78
N LEU A 25 11.71 -35.98 -8.14
CA LEU A 25 10.50 -35.64 -7.40
C LEU A 25 10.77 -35.22 -5.94
N ASN A 26 11.99 -35.46 -5.46
CA ASN A 26 12.35 -35.14 -4.07
C ASN A 26 12.78 -33.67 -3.99
N ILE A 27 11.83 -32.78 -3.62
CA ILE A 27 12.16 -31.39 -3.26
C ILE A 27 13.16 -31.44 -2.11
N ASP A 28 14.32 -30.81 -2.30
CA ASP A 28 15.37 -30.79 -1.29
C ASP A 28 14.82 -30.20 0.03
N THR A 29 14.98 -30.96 1.10
CA THR A 29 14.55 -30.53 2.46
C THR A 29 15.11 -29.16 2.82
N ALA A 30 16.34 -28.86 2.38
CA ALA A 30 16.98 -27.56 2.62
C ALA A 30 16.22 -26.40 1.96
N VAL A 31 15.62 -26.61 0.77
CA VAL A 31 14.77 -25.60 0.11
C VAL A 31 13.50 -25.37 0.92
N LEU A 32 12.85 -26.43 1.40
CA LEU A 32 11.64 -26.32 2.20
C LEU A 32 11.90 -25.62 3.55
N GLU A 33 13.03 -25.88 4.19
CA GLU A 33 13.44 -25.15 5.39
C GLU A 33 13.63 -23.63 5.12
N LYS A 34 14.06 -23.23 3.92
CA LYS A 34 14.13 -21.82 3.56
C LYS A 34 12.74 -21.20 3.45
N PHE A 35 11.74 -21.92 2.92
CA PHE A 35 10.37 -21.43 2.92
C PHE A 35 9.79 -21.28 4.33
N VAL A 36 10.13 -22.18 5.26
CA VAL A 36 9.76 -22.01 6.68
C VAL A 36 10.33 -20.72 7.24
N LEU A 37 11.62 -20.45 7.01
CA LEU A 37 12.29 -19.22 7.47
C LEU A 37 11.67 -17.97 6.83
N ILE A 38 11.38 -18.00 5.52
CA ILE A 38 10.75 -16.89 4.80
C ILE A 38 9.37 -16.62 5.39
N ASN A 39 8.55 -17.67 5.58
CA ASN A 39 7.23 -17.53 6.20
C ASN A 39 7.32 -16.89 7.58
N GLN A 40 8.22 -17.38 8.43
CA GLN A 40 8.42 -16.87 9.77
C GLN A 40 8.89 -15.40 9.77
N SER A 41 9.81 -15.05 8.87
CA SER A 41 10.27 -13.66 8.71
C SER A 41 9.13 -12.71 8.33
N PHE A 42 8.25 -13.13 7.40
CA PHE A 42 7.07 -12.34 7.07
C PHE A 42 6.09 -12.24 8.23
N GLU A 43 5.85 -13.33 8.97
CA GLU A 43 4.95 -13.32 10.13
C GLU A 43 5.38 -12.27 11.16
N VAL A 44 6.66 -12.26 11.55
CA VAL A 44 7.22 -11.28 12.49
C VAL A 44 7.11 -9.85 11.94
N THR A 45 7.53 -9.64 10.70
CA THR A 45 7.47 -8.31 10.08
C THR A 45 6.03 -7.80 9.94
N ASN A 46 5.09 -8.69 9.61
CA ASN A 46 3.68 -8.33 9.47
C ASN A 46 3.09 -7.92 10.82
N GLU A 47 3.41 -8.64 11.90
CA GLU A 47 2.95 -8.32 13.25
C GLU A 47 3.47 -6.94 13.72
N GLU A 48 4.76 -6.64 13.50
CA GLU A 48 5.33 -5.33 13.81
C GLU A 48 4.63 -4.19 13.05
N LYS A 49 4.41 -4.37 11.74
CA LYS A 49 3.74 -3.37 10.90
C LYS A 49 2.26 -3.17 11.25
N GLU A 50 1.57 -4.24 11.67
CA GLU A 50 0.19 -4.15 12.16
C GLU A 50 0.10 -3.19 13.35
N VAL A 51 1.01 -3.32 14.33
CA VAL A 51 1.09 -2.42 15.48
C VAL A 51 1.39 -0.98 15.06
N ASP A 52 2.27 -0.79 14.07
CA ASP A 52 2.62 0.55 13.59
C ASP A 52 1.45 1.21 12.82
N ASN A 53 0.65 0.44 12.10
CA ASN A 53 -0.57 0.95 11.47
C ASN A 53 -1.61 1.40 12.49
N ASP A 54 -1.72 0.73 13.64
CA ASP A 54 -2.59 1.18 14.73
C ASP A 54 -2.15 2.55 15.26
N LYS A 55 -0.85 2.72 15.50
CA LYS A 55 -0.30 4.02 15.93
C LYS A 55 -0.56 5.12 14.89
N LYS A 56 -0.53 4.78 13.58
CA LYS A 56 -0.86 5.75 12.52
C LYS A 56 -2.33 6.19 12.59
N ILE A 57 -3.26 5.28 12.82
CA ILE A 57 -4.67 5.64 13.02
C ILE A 57 -4.83 6.54 14.23
N ASP A 58 -4.16 6.25 15.34
CA ASP A 58 -4.22 7.09 16.54
C ASP A 58 -3.60 8.47 16.28
N ALA A 59 -2.53 8.56 15.53
CA ALA A 59 -1.93 9.82 15.11
C ALA A 59 -2.85 10.65 14.21
N ILE A 60 -3.55 10.01 13.25
CA ILE A 60 -4.56 10.68 12.40
C ILE A 60 -5.69 11.21 13.27
N ARG A 61 -6.18 10.43 14.23
CA ARG A 61 -7.25 10.85 15.14
C ARG A 61 -6.81 12.06 15.97
N ALA A 62 -5.61 12.03 16.55
CA ALA A 62 -5.07 13.17 17.31
C ALA A 62 -4.96 14.43 16.44
N ALA A 63 -4.49 14.29 15.18
CA ALA A 63 -4.41 15.43 14.28
C ALA A 63 -5.79 16.01 13.91
N VAL A 64 -6.81 15.16 13.77
CA VAL A 64 -8.21 15.60 13.55
C VAL A 64 -8.75 16.33 14.77
N ASP A 65 -8.49 15.84 15.99
CA ASP A 65 -8.89 16.53 17.23
C ASP A 65 -8.20 17.89 17.36
N ASP A 66 -6.90 17.96 17.06
CA ASP A 66 -6.11 19.20 17.09
C ASP A 66 -6.59 20.23 16.05
N SER A 67 -7.10 19.78 14.91
CA SER A 67 -7.70 20.63 13.87
C SER A 67 -9.10 21.14 14.23
N GLY A 68 -9.66 20.74 15.37
CA GLY A 68 -10.98 21.13 15.84
C GLY A 68 -12.13 20.30 15.23
N ASN A 69 -11.86 19.07 14.83
CA ASN A 69 -12.85 18.12 14.29
C ASN A 69 -13.64 18.69 13.09
N ARG A 70 -12.96 19.30 12.16
CA ARG A 70 -13.58 19.81 10.94
C ARG A 70 -14.19 18.64 10.14
N ALA A 71 -15.32 18.87 9.51
CA ALA A 71 -16.04 17.83 8.76
C ALA A 71 -15.16 17.13 7.69
N GLU A 72 -14.26 17.88 7.05
CA GLU A 72 -13.33 17.35 6.04
C GLU A 72 -12.30 16.41 6.68
N ASP A 73 -11.72 16.77 7.82
CA ASP A 73 -10.73 15.97 8.54
C ASP A 73 -11.36 14.72 9.17
N VAL A 74 -12.58 14.84 9.71
CA VAL A 74 -13.35 13.70 10.20
C VAL A 74 -13.61 12.70 9.07
N ALA A 75 -13.96 13.18 7.86
CA ALA A 75 -14.12 12.29 6.69
C ALA A 75 -12.81 11.56 6.31
N VAL A 76 -11.64 12.17 6.50
CA VAL A 76 -10.33 11.52 6.31
C VAL A 76 -10.13 10.41 7.34
N LEU A 77 -10.44 10.67 8.63
CA LEU A 77 -10.35 9.67 9.69
C LEU A 77 -11.30 8.49 9.43
N ASP A 78 -12.52 8.75 8.97
CA ASP A 78 -13.48 7.70 8.62
C ASP A 78 -12.96 6.81 7.49
N LYS A 79 -12.37 7.40 6.44
CA LYS A 79 -11.71 6.66 5.35
C LYS A 79 -10.55 5.80 5.89
N ALA A 80 -9.68 6.37 6.73
CA ALA A 80 -8.54 5.67 7.32
C ALA A 80 -9.00 4.50 8.21
N THR A 81 -9.98 4.70 9.06
CA THR A 81 -10.55 3.69 9.94
C THR A 81 -11.16 2.54 9.14
N LYS A 82 -11.95 2.86 8.10
CA LYS A 82 -12.55 1.85 7.21
C LYS A 82 -11.47 1.02 6.49
N LEU A 83 -10.40 1.65 5.98
CA LEU A 83 -9.29 0.92 5.37
C LEU A 83 -8.62 -0.02 6.36
N ARG A 84 -8.40 0.43 7.60
CA ARG A 84 -7.80 -0.39 8.67
C ARG A 84 -8.68 -1.60 9.04
N GLU A 85 -9.98 -1.41 9.18
CA GLU A 85 -10.93 -2.49 9.49
C GLU A 85 -10.96 -3.55 8.38
N GLU A 86 -11.03 -3.15 7.11
CA GLU A 86 -11.02 -4.06 5.96
C GLU A 86 -9.67 -4.79 5.82
N ALA A 87 -8.53 -4.10 6.07
CA ALA A 87 -7.22 -4.73 6.09
C ALA A 87 -7.12 -5.81 7.17
N ARG A 88 -7.55 -5.52 8.41
CA ARG A 88 -7.60 -6.48 9.51
C ARG A 88 -8.48 -7.70 9.19
N ALA A 89 -9.65 -7.47 8.61
CA ALA A 89 -10.54 -8.55 8.20
C ALA A 89 -9.87 -9.46 7.14
N LEU A 90 -9.12 -8.88 6.20
CA LEU A 90 -8.35 -9.64 5.20
C LEU A 90 -7.15 -10.37 5.81
N MET A 91 -6.43 -9.74 6.74
CA MET A 91 -5.34 -10.39 7.49
C MET A 91 -5.83 -11.62 8.22
N ALA A 92 -6.93 -11.49 8.98
CA ALA A 92 -7.56 -12.62 9.69
C ALA A 92 -8.04 -13.70 8.71
N TYR A 93 -8.59 -13.31 7.56
CA TYR A 93 -9.04 -14.26 6.52
C TYR A 93 -7.88 -15.10 5.97
N MET A 94 -6.73 -14.47 5.67
CA MET A 94 -5.54 -15.17 5.21
C MET A 94 -4.90 -16.02 6.32
N THR A 95 -4.94 -15.57 7.58
CA THR A 95 -4.49 -16.36 8.74
C THR A 95 -5.33 -17.63 8.89
N ASN A 96 -6.67 -17.54 8.77
CA ASN A 96 -7.55 -18.70 8.78
C ASN A 96 -7.23 -19.70 7.65
N PHE A 97 -6.79 -19.24 6.50
CA PHE A 97 -6.33 -20.11 5.40
C PHE A 97 -5.03 -20.84 5.79
N LYS A 98 -4.06 -20.13 6.37
CA LYS A 98 -2.82 -20.73 6.86
C LYS A 98 -3.10 -21.81 7.91
N ASP A 99 -3.99 -21.54 8.85
CA ASP A 99 -4.39 -22.49 9.90
C ASP A 99 -5.11 -23.69 9.29
N SER A 100 -6.03 -23.49 8.37
CA SER A 100 -6.73 -24.57 7.69
C SER A 100 -5.77 -25.50 6.94
N ILE A 101 -4.85 -24.94 6.16
CA ILE A 101 -3.84 -25.71 5.41
C ILE A 101 -2.93 -26.47 6.39
N THR A 102 -2.48 -25.80 7.45
CA THR A 102 -1.63 -26.42 8.49
C THR A 102 -2.34 -27.58 9.17
N ASN A 103 -3.59 -27.41 9.57
CA ASN A 103 -4.38 -28.46 10.22
C ASN A 103 -4.65 -29.65 9.28
N MET A 104 -4.91 -29.40 7.99
CA MET A 104 -5.10 -30.45 6.99
C MET A 104 -3.87 -31.34 6.80
N THR A 105 -2.69 -30.85 7.15
CA THR A 105 -1.39 -31.54 6.97
C THR A 105 -0.81 -32.07 8.28
N GLY A 106 -1.59 -32.15 9.35
CA GLY A 106 -1.21 -32.72 10.63
C GLY A 106 -0.83 -31.70 11.72
N GLY A 107 -0.89 -30.41 11.41
CA GLY A 107 -0.64 -29.36 12.40
C GLY A 107 0.85 -29.10 12.66
N ARG A 108 1.13 -28.60 13.87
CA ARG A 108 2.50 -28.41 14.39
C ARG A 108 2.76 -29.43 15.51
N ASP A 109 4.02 -29.85 15.64
CA ASP A 109 4.47 -30.68 16.75
C ASP A 109 4.65 -29.85 18.05
N GLU A 110 5.06 -30.53 19.14
CA GLU A 110 5.30 -29.93 20.47
C GLU A 110 6.40 -28.82 20.42
N ASN A 111 7.27 -28.85 19.42
CA ASN A 111 8.31 -27.83 19.19
C ASN A 111 7.88 -26.74 18.22
N GLY A 112 6.61 -26.72 17.79
CA GLY A 112 6.07 -25.74 16.85
C GLY A 112 6.42 -26.01 15.39
N LYS A 113 7.05 -27.15 15.04
CA LYS A 113 7.46 -27.50 13.68
C LYS A 113 6.27 -28.07 12.90
N TYR A 114 6.11 -27.63 11.66
CA TYR A 114 5.06 -28.14 10.76
C TYR A 114 5.28 -29.64 10.45
N GLN A 115 4.29 -30.48 10.73
CA GLN A 115 4.38 -31.91 10.47
C GLN A 115 4.30 -32.23 8.98
N GLY A 116 3.39 -31.59 8.26
CA GLY A 116 3.16 -31.80 6.83
C GLY A 116 3.90 -30.84 5.89
N TYR A 117 5.05 -30.29 6.28
CA TYR A 117 5.75 -29.25 5.53
C TYR A 117 6.11 -29.63 4.08
N LYS A 118 6.18 -30.93 3.77
CA LYS A 118 6.46 -31.49 2.44
C LYS A 118 5.21 -31.77 1.60
N ASP A 119 4.01 -31.68 2.19
CA ASP A 119 2.77 -31.97 1.49
C ASP A 119 2.60 -31.02 0.29
N VAL A 120 2.45 -31.57 -0.90
CA VAL A 120 2.32 -30.83 -2.17
C VAL A 120 0.88 -30.75 -2.69
N ASP A 121 -0.06 -31.44 -2.04
CA ASP A 121 -1.45 -31.53 -2.49
C ASP A 121 -2.39 -30.62 -1.67
N ALA A 122 -2.12 -30.43 -0.39
CA ALA A 122 -3.02 -29.70 0.52
C ALA A 122 -3.29 -28.27 0.05
N VAL A 123 -2.26 -27.54 -0.34
CA VAL A 123 -2.37 -26.15 -0.81
C VAL A 123 -3.21 -26.07 -2.08
N SER A 124 -2.87 -26.86 -3.09
CA SER A 124 -3.58 -26.86 -4.37
C SER A 124 -5.05 -27.29 -4.18
N ARG A 125 -5.31 -28.31 -3.33
CA ARG A 125 -6.67 -28.74 -3.02
C ARG A 125 -7.46 -27.63 -2.35
N PHE A 126 -6.90 -26.96 -1.35
CA PHE A 126 -7.59 -25.92 -0.59
C PHE A 126 -7.78 -24.63 -1.40
N MET A 127 -6.71 -24.13 -2.04
CA MET A 127 -6.74 -22.85 -2.72
C MET A 127 -7.30 -22.91 -4.14
N VAL A 128 -6.96 -23.96 -4.90
CA VAL A 128 -7.34 -24.03 -6.32
C VAL A 128 -8.64 -24.82 -6.48
N LYS A 129 -8.70 -26.08 -5.98
CA LYS A 129 -9.86 -26.96 -6.23
C LYS A 129 -11.11 -26.52 -5.46
N LEU A 130 -10.98 -26.02 -4.22
CA LEU A 130 -12.10 -25.51 -3.43
C LEU A 130 -12.46 -24.05 -3.75
N GLY A 131 -11.71 -23.36 -4.63
CA GLY A 131 -12.01 -22.01 -5.07
C GLY A 131 -11.67 -20.89 -4.08
N ASN A 132 -10.95 -21.22 -2.98
CA ASN A 132 -10.54 -20.22 -1.99
C ASN A 132 -9.58 -19.18 -2.57
N GLY A 133 -8.75 -19.56 -3.56
CA GLY A 133 -7.85 -18.65 -4.26
C GLY A 133 -8.58 -17.58 -5.07
N ASP A 134 -9.70 -17.93 -5.72
CA ASP A 134 -10.53 -16.96 -6.43
C ASP A 134 -11.19 -15.98 -5.46
N SER A 135 -11.69 -16.50 -4.31
CA SER A 135 -12.28 -15.68 -3.25
C SER A 135 -11.25 -14.72 -2.65
N LEU A 136 -10.00 -15.18 -2.44
CA LEU A 136 -8.90 -14.35 -1.96
C LEU A 136 -8.55 -13.25 -2.97
N GLN A 137 -8.40 -13.61 -4.26
CA GLN A 137 -8.14 -12.64 -5.32
C GLN A 137 -9.17 -11.51 -5.35
N ASN A 138 -10.44 -11.89 -5.32
CA ASN A 138 -11.54 -10.91 -5.35
C ASN A 138 -11.51 -9.97 -4.15
N ARG A 139 -11.23 -10.48 -2.94
CA ARG A 139 -11.15 -9.67 -1.72
C ARG A 139 -9.96 -8.73 -1.73
N LEU A 140 -8.76 -9.21 -2.12
CA LEU A 140 -7.56 -8.39 -2.23
C LEU A 140 -7.73 -7.25 -3.24
N ASN A 141 -8.32 -7.54 -4.41
CA ASN A 141 -8.53 -6.53 -5.44
C ASN A 141 -9.66 -5.55 -5.06
N LYS A 142 -10.68 -6.00 -4.32
CA LYS A 142 -11.68 -5.10 -3.71
C LYS A 142 -11.03 -4.13 -2.71
N TYR A 143 -10.12 -4.63 -1.87
CA TYR A 143 -9.37 -3.75 -0.97
C TYR A 143 -8.50 -2.75 -1.73
N THR A 144 -7.81 -3.18 -2.79
CA THR A 144 -7.05 -2.26 -3.65
C THR A 144 -7.94 -1.17 -4.25
N ALA A 145 -9.16 -1.51 -4.66
CA ALA A 145 -10.13 -0.53 -5.16
C ALA A 145 -10.54 0.49 -4.08
N LEU A 146 -10.75 0.04 -2.83
CA LEU A 146 -11.02 0.95 -1.70
C LEU A 146 -9.84 1.90 -1.43
N VAL A 147 -8.61 1.41 -1.53
CA VAL A 147 -7.42 2.26 -1.38
C VAL A 147 -7.35 3.30 -2.50
N ARG A 148 -7.59 2.92 -3.76
CA ARG A 148 -7.65 3.86 -4.89
C ARG A 148 -8.69 4.95 -4.67
N GLU A 149 -9.89 4.58 -4.20
CA GLU A 149 -10.96 5.52 -3.89
C GLU A 149 -10.57 6.48 -2.75
N ALA A 150 -9.96 5.95 -1.69
CA ALA A 150 -9.58 6.74 -0.52
C ALA A 150 -8.44 7.72 -0.80
N THR A 151 -7.47 7.32 -1.63
CA THR A 151 -6.26 8.10 -1.97
C THR A 151 -6.39 8.89 -3.28
N GLU A 152 -7.47 8.68 -4.04
CA GLU A 152 -7.67 9.24 -5.39
C GLU A 152 -6.53 8.89 -6.37
N ASP A 153 -5.75 7.85 -6.06
CA ASP A 153 -4.62 7.38 -6.88
C ASP A 153 -5.01 6.16 -7.71
N THR A 154 -5.27 6.38 -8.99
CA THR A 154 -5.61 5.33 -9.96
C THR A 154 -4.42 4.52 -10.44
N SER A 155 -3.18 4.94 -10.15
CA SER A 155 -1.96 4.25 -10.57
C SER A 155 -1.65 3.00 -9.72
N ILE A 156 -2.28 2.85 -8.57
CA ILE A 156 -2.11 1.70 -7.68
C ILE A 156 -2.54 0.42 -8.42
N VAL A 157 -1.62 -0.53 -8.53
CA VAL A 157 -1.88 -1.82 -9.19
C VAL A 157 -2.57 -2.80 -8.24
N ASP A 158 -3.34 -3.74 -8.80
CA ASP A 158 -4.00 -4.78 -8.00
C ASP A 158 -3.00 -5.63 -7.24
N LEU A 159 -3.34 -5.98 -5.99
CA LEU A 159 -2.53 -6.87 -5.15
C LEU A 159 -2.50 -8.30 -5.70
N ALA A 160 -3.65 -8.79 -6.14
CA ALA A 160 -3.78 -10.16 -6.65
C ALA A 160 -3.91 -10.17 -8.18
N ARG A 161 -2.77 -10.31 -8.86
CA ARG A 161 -2.65 -10.25 -10.32
C ARG A 161 -2.46 -11.63 -10.93
N ASN A 162 -3.01 -11.84 -12.12
CA ASN A 162 -2.69 -12.98 -12.95
C ASN A 162 -1.28 -12.83 -13.55
N ALA A 163 -0.68 -13.92 -13.99
CA ALA A 163 0.69 -13.93 -14.47
C ALA A 163 0.92 -12.94 -15.64
N ASN A 164 -0.03 -12.83 -16.57
CA ASN A 164 0.05 -11.89 -17.71
C ASN A 164 0.06 -10.40 -17.31
N GLN A 165 -0.32 -10.08 -16.08
CA GLN A 165 -0.31 -8.72 -15.52
C GLN A 165 1.00 -8.40 -14.76
N ILE A 166 1.89 -9.40 -14.61
CA ILE A 166 3.14 -9.27 -13.88
C ILE A 166 4.29 -9.21 -14.89
N PRO A 167 5.12 -8.15 -14.92
CA PRO A 167 6.13 -7.95 -15.97
C PRO A 167 7.08 -9.14 -16.19
N ILE A 168 7.52 -9.81 -15.11
CA ILE A 168 8.46 -10.94 -15.20
C ILE A 168 7.84 -12.19 -15.84
N TYR A 169 6.51 -12.33 -15.81
CA TYR A 169 5.81 -13.50 -16.37
C TYR A 169 5.10 -13.20 -17.69
N LYS A 170 4.92 -11.92 -18.03
CA LYS A 170 4.15 -11.50 -19.21
C LYS A 170 4.68 -12.12 -20.52
N ASP A 171 6.00 -12.17 -20.66
CA ASP A 171 6.68 -12.65 -21.86
C ASP A 171 7.19 -14.09 -21.70
N ASN A 172 6.74 -14.83 -20.69
CA ASN A 172 7.13 -16.20 -20.41
C ASN A 172 5.95 -17.15 -20.72
N ASP A 173 6.01 -17.83 -21.88
CA ASP A 173 4.95 -18.72 -22.36
C ASP A 173 4.59 -19.86 -21.39
N ALA A 174 5.52 -20.24 -20.51
CA ALA A 174 5.27 -21.28 -19.51
C ALA A 174 4.35 -20.81 -18.37
N PHE A 175 4.30 -19.50 -18.10
CA PHE A 175 3.61 -18.93 -16.93
C PHE A 175 2.55 -17.90 -17.28
N ASN A 176 2.64 -17.18 -18.41
CA ASN A 176 1.79 -16.02 -18.73
C ASN A 176 0.28 -16.32 -18.73
N HIS A 177 -0.11 -17.58 -18.94
CA HIS A 177 -1.50 -18.03 -18.95
C HIS A 177 -2.05 -18.38 -17.56
N LEU A 178 -1.22 -18.41 -16.51
CA LEU A 178 -1.64 -18.85 -15.19
C LEU A 178 -2.49 -17.77 -14.49
N PRO A 179 -3.68 -18.12 -13.98
CA PRO A 179 -4.44 -17.26 -13.10
C PRO A 179 -3.74 -17.13 -11.73
N PHE A 180 -4.09 -16.10 -10.98
CA PHE A 180 -3.52 -15.81 -9.66
C PHE A 180 -3.42 -17.02 -8.74
N LYS A 181 -4.49 -17.81 -8.63
CA LYS A 181 -4.54 -18.97 -7.77
C LYS A 181 -3.57 -20.07 -8.16
N GLU A 182 -3.37 -20.30 -9.47
CA GLU A 182 -2.45 -21.32 -9.95
C GLU A 182 -1.01 -20.83 -9.90
N LEU A 183 -0.77 -19.54 -10.12
CA LEU A 183 0.55 -18.95 -10.02
C LEU A 183 1.12 -19.06 -8.59
N ASN A 184 0.29 -18.84 -7.58
CA ASN A 184 0.73 -18.80 -6.18
C ASN A 184 0.54 -20.12 -5.43
N PHE A 185 -0.47 -20.93 -5.82
CA PHE A 185 -0.93 -22.09 -5.06
C PHE A 185 -1.15 -23.33 -5.94
N GLY A 186 -0.57 -23.33 -7.14
CA GLY A 186 -0.79 -24.38 -8.15
C GLY A 186 -0.26 -25.73 -7.73
N TYR A 187 -0.40 -26.70 -8.65
CA TYR A 187 0.03 -28.07 -8.45
C TYR A 187 1.52 -28.15 -8.06
N ASN A 188 1.85 -29.08 -7.17
CA ASN A 188 3.19 -29.26 -6.59
C ASN A 188 3.71 -28.10 -5.70
N THR A 189 2.85 -27.16 -5.26
CA THR A 189 3.26 -26.17 -4.26
C THR A 189 3.36 -26.84 -2.88
N PRO A 190 4.57 -26.93 -2.29
CA PRO A 190 4.71 -27.49 -0.95
C PRO A 190 3.92 -26.69 0.07
N MET A 191 3.44 -27.33 1.11
CA MET A 191 2.63 -26.68 2.16
C MET A 191 3.29 -25.41 2.68
N VAL A 192 4.57 -25.46 3.04
CA VAL A 192 5.32 -24.29 3.54
C VAL A 192 5.51 -23.21 2.48
N GLY A 193 5.59 -23.56 1.20
CA GLY A 193 5.60 -22.61 0.08
C GLY A 193 4.29 -21.85 -0.03
N GLY A 194 3.17 -22.55 0.10
CA GLY A 194 1.84 -21.93 0.12
C GLY A 194 1.64 -21.00 1.32
N LEU A 195 2.13 -21.38 2.51
CA LEU A 195 2.11 -20.51 3.69
C LEU A 195 2.98 -19.25 3.48
N ALA A 196 4.17 -19.41 2.91
CA ALA A 196 5.04 -18.27 2.60
C ALA A 196 4.40 -17.31 1.60
N SER A 197 3.71 -17.84 0.57
CA SER A 197 2.95 -17.01 -0.39
C SER A 197 1.81 -16.25 0.29
N LEU A 198 1.06 -16.86 1.21
CA LEU A 198 0.03 -16.17 1.99
C LEU A 198 0.63 -15.08 2.88
N SER A 199 1.75 -15.35 3.56
CA SER A 199 2.42 -14.36 4.39
C SER A 199 3.02 -13.20 3.58
N GLN A 200 3.48 -13.45 2.36
CA GLN A 200 3.88 -12.41 1.42
C GLN A 200 2.69 -11.54 1.01
N LEU A 201 1.54 -12.13 0.68
CA LEU A 201 0.32 -11.38 0.34
C LEU A 201 -0.18 -10.54 1.52
N GLN A 202 -0.05 -11.04 2.76
CA GLN A 202 -0.30 -10.27 3.97
C GLN A 202 0.64 -9.06 4.07
N ASN A 203 1.94 -9.25 3.79
CA ASN A 203 2.92 -8.17 3.78
C ASN A 203 2.61 -7.10 2.70
N ASP A 204 2.22 -7.55 1.51
CA ASP A 204 1.87 -6.64 0.40
C ASP A 204 0.61 -5.83 0.73
N LEU A 205 -0.39 -6.46 1.36
CA LEU A 205 -1.60 -5.79 1.88
C LEU A 205 -1.24 -4.70 2.89
N ILE A 206 -0.43 -5.03 3.92
CA ILE A 206 -0.01 -4.09 4.95
C ILE A 206 0.81 -2.93 4.36
N ASN A 207 1.71 -3.21 3.41
CA ASN A 207 2.49 -2.17 2.75
C ASN A 207 1.61 -1.21 1.93
N LEU A 208 0.56 -1.71 1.31
CA LEU A 208 -0.42 -0.88 0.61
C LEU A 208 -1.22 -0.02 1.60
N GLU A 209 -1.63 -0.60 2.73
CA GLU A 209 -2.30 0.11 3.81
C GLU A 209 -1.42 1.24 4.37
N ILE A 210 -0.13 0.97 4.67
CA ILE A 210 0.83 1.98 5.14
C ILE A 210 0.84 3.20 4.22
N LYS A 211 0.96 2.99 2.91
CA LYS A 211 0.98 4.07 1.92
C LYS A 211 -0.32 4.87 1.93
N ALA A 212 -1.46 4.18 2.04
CA ALA A 212 -2.75 4.83 2.10
C ALA A 212 -2.91 5.66 3.37
N LEU A 213 -2.52 5.13 4.53
CA LEU A 213 -2.57 5.83 5.81
C LEU A 213 -1.63 7.04 5.84
N ASP A 214 -0.43 6.94 5.27
CA ASP A 214 0.51 8.06 5.16
C ASP A 214 -0.07 9.19 4.28
N TYR A 215 -0.71 8.85 3.16
CA TYR A 215 -1.41 9.82 2.31
C TYR A 215 -2.55 10.50 3.07
N LEU A 216 -3.40 9.73 3.75
CA LEU A 216 -4.52 10.25 4.52
C LEU A 216 -4.05 11.12 5.70
N ALA A 217 -3.00 10.71 6.40
CA ALA A 217 -2.40 11.52 7.45
C ALA A 217 -1.90 12.88 6.95
N ALA A 218 -1.27 12.91 5.77
CA ALA A 218 -0.84 14.16 5.14
C ALA A 218 -1.99 15.04 4.65
N SER A 219 -3.19 14.47 4.50
CA SER A 219 -4.38 15.19 4.05
C SER A 219 -5.11 15.92 5.18
N VAL A 220 -4.89 15.50 6.45
CA VAL A 220 -5.46 16.17 7.62
C VAL A 220 -4.83 17.54 7.76
N GLY A 221 -5.65 18.59 7.92
CA GLY A 221 -5.17 19.97 8.02
C GLY A 221 -4.81 20.62 6.67
N ALA A 222 -4.74 19.89 5.58
CA ALA A 222 -4.39 20.42 4.25
C ALA A 222 -5.41 21.45 3.74
N ALA A 223 -6.66 21.39 4.22
CA ALA A 223 -7.70 22.37 3.89
C ALA A 223 -7.42 23.76 4.47
N ASP A 224 -6.57 23.86 5.52
CA ASP A 224 -6.18 25.16 6.11
C ASP A 224 -5.35 26.01 5.15
N LEU A 225 -4.76 25.41 4.12
CA LEU A 225 -3.92 26.07 3.14
C LEU A 225 -4.53 26.09 1.75
N LYS A 226 -5.84 25.90 1.61
CA LYS A 226 -6.51 26.14 0.32
C LYS A 226 -6.39 27.62 -0.02
N PHE A 227 -5.50 27.93 -0.92
CA PHE A 227 -5.39 29.23 -1.55
C PHE A 227 -6.52 29.33 -2.60
N ASP A 228 -7.68 29.73 -2.17
CA ASP A 228 -8.89 29.88 -3.00
C ASP A 228 -9.03 31.28 -3.60
N VAL A 229 -8.26 32.22 -3.08
CA VAL A 229 -8.18 33.58 -3.59
C VAL A 229 -6.87 33.80 -4.34
N VAL A 230 -6.95 33.83 -5.67
CA VAL A 230 -5.80 34.19 -6.51
C VAL A 230 -5.97 35.62 -7.00
N SER A 231 -5.02 36.50 -6.71
CA SER A 231 -5.05 37.89 -7.16
C SER A 231 -3.75 38.29 -7.85
N LEU A 232 -3.88 39.12 -8.88
CA LEU A 232 -2.76 39.75 -9.51
C LEU A 232 -2.35 41.00 -8.70
N THR A 233 -1.14 40.98 -8.20
CA THR A 233 -0.57 42.13 -7.48
C THR A 233 0.47 42.80 -8.37
N THR A 234 0.34 44.11 -8.47
CA THR A 234 1.26 44.96 -9.25
C THR A 234 2.08 45.84 -8.30
N LEU A 235 3.39 45.71 -8.34
CA LEU A 235 4.32 46.56 -7.60
C LEU A 235 5.02 47.51 -8.58
N PRO A 236 4.59 48.78 -8.67
CA PRO A 236 5.26 49.75 -9.51
C PRO A 236 6.58 50.20 -8.89
N GLU A 237 7.62 50.38 -9.74
CA GLU A 237 8.89 50.97 -9.29
C GLU A 237 8.72 52.44 -8.88
N GLN A 238 7.79 53.13 -9.58
CA GLN A 238 7.44 54.53 -9.26
C GLN A 238 5.94 54.69 -9.33
N LYS A 239 5.33 55.28 -8.29
CA LYS A 239 3.88 55.52 -8.22
C LYS A 239 3.41 56.67 -9.10
N ILE A 240 4.32 57.61 -9.46
CA ILE A 240 4.03 58.77 -10.27
C ILE A 240 5.10 58.87 -11.36
N VAL A 241 4.68 58.93 -12.63
CA VAL A 241 5.59 59.02 -13.78
C VAL A 241 5.18 60.23 -14.62
N ALA A 242 6.14 61.00 -15.06
CA ALA A 242 5.90 62.16 -15.95
C ALA A 242 5.45 61.68 -17.33
N ALA A 243 4.64 62.47 -18.01
CA ALA A 243 4.22 62.19 -19.37
C ALA A 243 5.41 62.04 -20.31
N GLY A 244 5.49 60.88 -21.02
CA GLY A 244 6.61 60.53 -21.92
C GLY A 244 7.76 59.73 -21.25
N ALA A 245 7.77 59.55 -19.92
CA ALA A 245 8.73 58.71 -19.25
C ALA A 245 8.29 57.24 -19.24
N LYS A 246 9.27 56.31 -19.12
CA LYS A 246 9.01 54.86 -19.09
C LYS A 246 8.42 54.47 -17.73
N TYR A 247 7.27 53.77 -17.73
CA TYR A 247 6.68 53.13 -16.57
C TYR A 247 7.17 51.70 -16.47
N SER A 248 7.65 51.29 -15.29
CA SER A 248 8.08 49.94 -14.96
C SER A 248 7.29 49.46 -13.74
N ALA A 249 6.75 48.25 -13.83
CA ALA A 249 6.08 47.58 -12.69
C ALA A 249 6.37 46.08 -12.73
N GLN A 250 6.51 45.49 -11.56
CA GLN A 250 6.54 44.05 -11.40
C GLN A 250 5.12 43.54 -11.15
N MET A 251 4.74 42.46 -11.85
CA MET A 251 3.47 41.81 -11.65
C MET A 251 3.71 40.39 -11.17
N PHE A 252 3.01 39.99 -10.11
CA PHE A 252 3.07 38.63 -9.59
C PHE A 252 1.71 38.17 -9.12
N LEU A 253 1.49 36.86 -9.18
CA LEU A 253 0.32 36.22 -8.60
C LEU A 253 0.54 36.08 -7.10
N SER A 254 -0.39 36.62 -6.32
CA SER A 254 -0.50 36.35 -4.90
C SER A 254 -1.65 35.40 -4.64
N ALA A 255 -1.42 34.40 -3.80
CA ALA A 255 -2.45 33.47 -3.37
C ALA A 255 -2.78 33.76 -1.89
N GLY A 256 -4.07 33.78 -1.58
CA GLY A 256 -4.62 33.94 -0.26
C GLY A 256 -5.66 32.87 0.03
N SER A 257 -5.89 32.58 1.32
CA SER A 257 -6.96 31.71 1.76
C SER A 257 -8.10 32.54 2.35
N SER A 258 -9.33 32.27 1.90
CA SER A 258 -10.52 32.90 2.48
C SER A 258 -10.86 32.32 3.86
N ALA A 259 -10.34 31.14 4.20
CA ALA A 259 -10.54 30.49 5.49
C ALA A 259 -9.69 31.10 6.61
N ILE A 260 -8.61 31.82 6.28
CA ILE A 260 -7.71 32.44 7.25
C ILE A 260 -7.97 33.96 7.30
N VAL A 261 -8.43 34.46 8.42
CA VAL A 261 -8.53 35.90 8.69
C VAL A 261 -7.35 36.32 9.56
N PRO A 262 -6.22 36.76 8.95
CA PRO A 262 -5.05 37.17 9.73
C PRO A 262 -5.36 38.47 10.50
N ILE A 263 -4.87 38.59 11.73
CA ILE A 263 -4.88 39.85 12.43
C ILE A 263 -3.75 40.72 11.88
N MET A 264 -4.12 41.80 11.16
CA MET A 264 -3.16 42.75 10.62
C MET A 264 -3.19 44.04 11.48
N THR A 265 -2.03 44.59 11.77
CA THR A 265 -1.92 45.85 12.52
C THR A 265 -1.05 46.82 11.73
N ALA A 266 -1.42 48.13 11.76
CA ALA A 266 -0.60 49.19 11.26
C ALA A 266 -0.57 50.34 12.30
N ASN A 267 0.62 50.82 12.65
CA ASN A 267 0.82 51.85 13.68
C ASN A 267 0.18 51.56 15.04
N GLY A 268 -0.05 50.28 15.39
CA GLY A 268 -0.69 49.85 16.62
C GLY A 268 -2.20 49.65 16.53
N ASP A 269 -2.84 50.04 15.46
CA ASP A 269 -4.26 49.84 15.22
C ASP A 269 -4.49 48.54 14.45
N THR A 270 -5.56 47.79 14.80
CA THR A 270 -5.97 46.58 14.10
C THR A 270 -6.73 46.99 12.85
N LEU A 271 -6.34 46.42 11.70
CA LEU A 271 -6.94 46.69 10.41
C LEU A 271 -8.18 45.82 10.18
N GLU A 272 -9.13 46.36 9.45
CA GLU A 272 -10.20 45.54 8.85
C GLU A 272 -9.63 44.67 7.73
N VAL A 273 -9.85 43.35 7.82
CA VAL A 273 -9.31 42.37 6.89
C VAL A 273 -10.45 41.72 6.12
N GLU A 274 -10.45 41.87 4.81
CA GLU A 274 -11.41 41.24 3.91
C GLU A 274 -10.64 40.43 2.83
N ASN A 275 -10.97 39.15 2.69
CA ASN A 275 -10.33 38.23 1.73
C ASN A 275 -8.77 38.22 1.84
N GLY A 276 -8.23 38.25 3.07
CA GLY A 276 -6.82 38.24 3.34
C GLY A 276 -6.09 39.58 3.06
N ARG A 277 -6.82 40.68 2.88
CA ARG A 277 -6.29 42.02 2.63
C ARG A 277 -6.68 42.95 3.75
N GLY A 278 -5.70 43.63 4.35
CA GLY A 278 -5.95 44.70 5.31
C GLY A 278 -6.05 46.05 4.60
N PHE A 279 -7.05 46.85 4.99
CA PHE A 279 -7.22 48.21 4.47
C PHE A 279 -6.71 49.20 5.54
N TYR A 280 -5.78 50.07 5.15
CA TYR A 280 -5.24 51.08 6.00
C TYR A 280 -5.36 52.45 5.34
N GLU A 281 -6.11 53.34 5.96
CA GLU A 281 -6.29 54.73 5.51
C GLU A 281 -5.87 55.69 6.63
N PHE A 282 -5.13 56.73 6.28
CA PHE A 282 -4.81 57.79 7.18
C PHE A 282 -4.76 59.12 6.47
N THR A 283 -5.13 60.18 7.19
CA THR A 283 -5.07 61.57 6.69
C THR A 283 -3.74 62.17 7.07
N THR A 284 -2.99 62.61 6.05
CA THR A 284 -1.69 63.29 6.26
C THR A 284 -1.91 64.73 6.71
N THR A 285 -1.22 65.18 7.76
CA THR A 285 -1.12 66.59 8.13
C THR A 285 0.25 67.14 7.74
N PRO A 286 0.39 68.42 7.38
CA PRO A 286 1.70 69.00 7.11
C PRO A 286 2.63 68.85 8.30
N GLY A 287 3.71 68.14 8.15
CA GLY A 287 4.70 67.88 9.21
C GLY A 287 5.72 66.83 8.82
N SER A 288 6.70 66.63 9.64
CA SER A 288 7.74 65.62 9.46
C SER A 288 7.17 64.26 9.93
N TYR A 289 7.30 63.21 9.12
CA TYR A 289 6.97 61.83 9.48
C TYR A 289 8.26 61.08 9.66
N ASP A 290 8.49 60.53 10.84
CA ASP A 290 9.47 59.49 11.08
C ASP A 290 8.90 58.17 10.60
N ARG A 291 9.70 57.39 9.86
CA ARG A 291 9.34 56.09 9.28
C ARG A 291 9.45 54.99 10.32
#